data_dd69e88be56dd47298baa28d20b22703
#
_entry.id   dd69e88be56dd47298baa28d20b22703
#
_cell.length_a   1.000
_cell.length_b   1.000
_cell.length_c   1.000
_cell.angle_alpha   90.00
_cell.angle_beta   90.00
_cell.angle_gamma   90.00
#
_symmetry.space_group_name_H-M   'P 1'
#
loop_
_entity.id
_entity.type
_entity.pdbx_description
1 polymer ?
#
loop_
_entity_poly.entity_id
_entity_poly.type
_entity_poly.pdbx_seq_one_letter_code
_entity_poly.pdbx_strand_id
1 'polypeptide(L)'
;MPMLADDFDEEQWVSMTWSVDDSGTLRHKPSGMKVSPDTGIEIGGHEYKLSPTDIEVDRDDTLGSGASGVVQAGVHLPTGMRVAIKTVKVDNKEKREQMLAEVKGLIQAEGCPYLVQWYAGFVDRETGLVHVVVELMDRGSLVDLRRRLEGHGVPSEHLACIAAQIVRGLHHLQTRKLLHRDVKPANILVNHTGQVKLTDFGISKDLDSTVGVAMTFVGTATYMSPERALGKDYTFHSDVWSAGLVIYELATGRYPFPTSVFLELYECLCVQPEPRLDEGRFPPELCDFVAQCLTRDESRRANATSLLDHALISGQGEVQMAAFAEWLASLPER
;
A
#
# COMPACT_ATOMS: atom_id res chain seq x y z
N MET A 1 -3.88 11.69 37.61
CA MET A 1 -4.89 12.68 37.15
C MET A 1 -5.16 12.39 35.69
N PRO A 2 -6.35 12.02 35.26
CA PRO A 2 -6.64 11.76 33.86
C PRO A 2 -6.80 13.10 33.14
N MET A 3 -5.91 13.38 32.18
CA MET A 3 -5.96 14.51 31.22
C MET A 3 -6.85 14.14 30.03
N LEU A 4 -8.13 13.89 30.20
CA LEU A 4 -8.94 13.44 29.05
C LEU A 4 -10.36 14.01 28.97
N ALA A 5 -10.76 14.97 29.82
CA ALA A 5 -12.12 15.48 29.73
C ALA A 5 -12.24 16.97 29.33
N ASP A 6 -11.20 17.78 29.47
CA ASP A 6 -11.37 19.23 29.42
C ASP A 6 -10.68 19.98 28.25
N ASP A 7 -9.93 19.29 27.35
CA ASP A 7 -9.23 19.94 26.24
C ASP A 7 -9.78 19.60 24.84
N PHE A 8 -10.88 18.90 24.72
CA PHE A 8 -11.52 18.66 23.43
C PHE A 8 -12.72 19.61 23.29
N ASP A 9 -12.52 20.65 22.49
CA ASP A 9 -13.58 21.56 22.08
C ASP A 9 -14.67 20.74 21.35
N GLU A 10 -15.84 20.55 21.99
CA GLU A 10 -16.98 19.78 21.47
C GLU A 10 -17.40 20.27 20.06
N GLU A 11 -17.19 21.53 19.72
CA GLU A 11 -17.48 22.09 18.39
C GLU A 11 -16.55 21.55 17.29
N GLN A 12 -15.33 21.10 17.60
CA GLN A 12 -14.40 20.52 16.62
C GLN A 12 -14.75 19.08 16.24
N TRP A 13 -15.52 18.37 17.05
CA TRP A 13 -15.87 16.95 16.85
C TRP A 13 -17.18 16.73 16.08
N VAL A 14 -18.04 17.71 16.02
CA VAL A 14 -19.32 17.64 15.29
C VAL A 14 -19.11 18.17 13.87
N SER A 15 -18.51 17.36 13.01
CA SER A 15 -18.66 17.59 11.57
C SER A 15 -20.06 17.13 11.14
N MET A 16 -20.60 17.71 10.06
CA MET A 16 -21.91 17.25 9.50
C MET A 16 -21.90 15.76 9.17
N THR A 17 -20.76 15.12 9.04
CA THR A 17 -20.56 13.72 8.60
C THR A 17 -20.12 12.77 9.70
N TRP A 18 -19.52 13.25 10.79
CA TRP A 18 -19.03 12.44 11.90
C TRP A 18 -19.66 12.81 13.22
N SER A 19 -19.78 11.85 14.12
CA SER A 19 -20.16 12.06 15.54
C SER A 19 -19.44 11.06 16.43
N VAL A 20 -19.21 11.43 17.68
CA VAL A 20 -18.78 10.53 18.75
C VAL A 20 -19.92 10.46 19.74
N ASP A 21 -20.28 9.27 20.21
CA ASP A 21 -21.29 9.11 21.26
C ASP A 21 -20.63 8.95 22.65
N ASP A 22 -21.46 8.95 23.71
CA ASP A 22 -21.02 8.87 25.11
C ASP A 22 -20.19 7.61 25.41
N SER A 23 -20.28 6.58 24.57
CA SER A 23 -19.47 5.35 24.68
C SER A 23 -18.07 5.50 24.05
N GLY A 24 -17.77 6.63 23.41
CA GLY A 24 -16.55 6.85 22.63
C GLY A 24 -16.60 6.21 21.24
N THR A 25 -17.78 5.76 20.78
CA THR A 25 -17.94 5.19 19.45
C THR A 25 -17.93 6.29 18.38
N LEU A 26 -16.99 6.22 17.47
CA LEU A 26 -16.89 7.09 16.30
C LEU A 26 -17.87 6.61 15.21
N ARG A 27 -18.75 7.49 14.72
CA ARG A 27 -19.77 7.17 13.71
C ARG A 27 -19.64 8.07 12.49
N HIS A 28 -19.61 7.47 11.31
CA HIS A 28 -19.69 8.18 10.04
C HIS A 28 -21.10 8.08 9.46
N LYS A 29 -21.87 9.18 9.53
CA LYS A 29 -23.31 9.22 9.15
C LYS A 29 -23.58 8.77 7.71
N PRO A 30 -22.84 9.23 6.67
CA PRO A 30 -23.14 8.86 5.29
C PRO A 30 -22.90 7.38 4.95
N SER A 31 -21.88 6.72 5.56
CA SER A 31 -21.58 5.31 5.27
C SER A 31 -22.17 4.33 6.29
N GLY A 32 -22.68 4.83 7.42
CA GLY A 32 -23.11 3.99 8.54
C GLY A 32 -21.97 3.29 9.29
N MET A 33 -20.69 3.60 8.95
CA MET A 33 -19.55 3.00 9.66
C MET A 33 -19.52 3.43 11.11
N LYS A 34 -19.25 2.47 12.00
CA LYS A 34 -19.01 2.69 13.43
C LYS A 34 -17.67 2.08 13.80
N VAL A 35 -16.89 2.79 14.60
CA VAL A 35 -15.66 2.25 15.23
C VAL A 35 -15.85 2.37 16.73
N SER A 36 -16.02 1.24 17.39
CA SER A 36 -16.34 1.15 18.80
C SER A 36 -15.15 0.63 19.61
N PRO A 37 -14.94 1.15 20.84
CA PRO A 37 -13.95 0.59 21.75
C PRO A 37 -14.27 -0.83 22.22
N ASP A 38 -15.55 -1.22 22.19
CA ASP A 38 -16.01 -2.49 22.78
C ASP A 38 -16.28 -3.57 21.73
N THR A 39 -16.76 -3.16 20.54
CA THR A 39 -17.27 -4.10 19.53
C THR A 39 -16.51 -4.07 18.22
N GLY A 40 -15.47 -3.24 18.13
CA GLY A 40 -14.66 -3.13 16.91
C GLY A 40 -15.29 -2.25 15.85
N ILE A 41 -15.15 -2.63 14.59
CA ILE A 41 -15.67 -1.87 13.45
C ILE A 41 -16.91 -2.53 12.88
N GLU A 42 -17.95 -1.72 12.63
CA GLU A 42 -19.17 -2.09 11.90
C GLU A 42 -19.27 -1.24 10.63
N ILE A 43 -19.45 -1.87 9.47
CA ILE A 43 -19.67 -1.18 8.20
C ILE A 43 -20.46 -2.07 7.23
N GLY A 44 -21.42 -1.48 6.52
CA GLY A 44 -22.25 -2.22 5.56
C GLY A 44 -23.04 -3.37 6.16
N GLY A 45 -23.33 -3.36 7.47
CA GLY A 45 -24.00 -4.45 8.19
C GLY A 45 -23.09 -5.62 8.59
N HIS A 46 -21.80 -5.55 8.30
CA HIS A 46 -20.80 -6.51 8.77
C HIS A 46 -20.11 -5.98 10.03
N GLU A 47 -20.01 -6.84 11.04
CA GLU A 47 -19.28 -6.56 12.27
C GLU A 47 -17.94 -7.27 12.29
N TYR A 48 -16.86 -6.51 12.44
CA TYR A 48 -15.50 -7.01 12.58
C TYR A 48 -15.10 -6.90 14.04
N LYS A 49 -15.52 -7.90 14.81
CA LYS A 49 -15.35 -7.91 16.27
C LYS A 49 -13.93 -8.30 16.64
N LEU A 50 -13.28 -7.42 17.39
CA LEU A 50 -12.01 -7.70 18.05
C LEU A 50 -11.99 -6.94 19.38
N SER A 51 -11.75 -7.65 20.47
CA SER A 51 -11.51 -6.99 21.75
C SER A 51 -10.07 -6.47 21.81
N PRO A 52 -9.82 -5.25 22.29
CA PRO A 52 -8.47 -4.77 22.57
C PRO A 52 -7.65 -5.73 23.42
N THR A 53 -8.30 -6.44 24.35
CA THR A 53 -7.66 -7.43 25.24
C THR A 53 -7.23 -8.71 24.54
N ASP A 54 -7.72 -8.96 23.31
CA ASP A 54 -7.35 -10.13 22.52
C ASP A 54 -6.06 -9.91 21.73
N ILE A 55 -5.52 -8.69 21.74
CA ILE A 55 -4.30 -8.33 21.02
C ILE A 55 -3.19 -7.98 22.01
N GLU A 56 -2.09 -8.71 21.92
CA GLU A 56 -0.83 -8.36 22.54
C GLU A 56 0.07 -7.68 21.53
N VAL A 57 0.39 -6.39 21.75
CA VAL A 57 1.25 -5.60 20.86
C VAL A 57 2.69 -5.76 21.31
N ASP A 58 3.57 -6.15 20.40
CA ASP A 58 5.01 -6.12 20.64
C ASP A 58 5.52 -4.69 20.40
N ARG A 59 5.74 -3.96 21.48
CA ARG A 59 6.15 -2.55 21.43
C ARG A 59 7.61 -2.38 20.94
N ASP A 60 8.39 -3.43 21.01
CA ASP A 60 9.80 -3.42 20.60
C ASP A 60 9.95 -3.79 19.12
N ASP A 61 8.97 -4.50 18.53
CA ASP A 61 8.96 -4.88 17.11
C ASP A 61 8.14 -3.87 16.27
N THR A 62 8.75 -2.71 15.99
CA THR A 62 8.19 -1.70 15.09
C THR A 62 8.49 -2.06 13.64
N LEU A 63 7.45 -2.42 12.89
CA LEU A 63 7.52 -2.81 11.48
C LEU A 63 7.68 -1.60 10.55
N GLY A 64 7.14 -0.44 10.96
CA GLY A 64 7.24 0.79 10.18
C GLY A 64 6.61 1.98 10.90
N SER A 65 7.04 3.18 10.50
CA SER A 65 6.47 4.44 10.97
C SER A 65 6.41 5.45 9.82
N GLY A 66 5.35 6.23 9.75
CA GLY A 66 5.14 7.22 8.69
C GLY A 66 4.01 8.17 8.99
N ALA A 67 3.66 9.01 8.00
CA ALA A 67 2.58 9.99 8.11
C ALA A 67 1.21 9.35 8.41
N SER A 68 1.01 8.09 8.00
CA SER A 68 -0.22 7.33 8.22
C SER A 68 -0.28 6.62 9.59
N GLY A 69 0.75 6.72 10.43
CA GLY A 69 0.80 6.12 11.76
C GLY A 69 2.01 5.21 11.99
N VAL A 70 1.94 4.42 13.06
CA VAL A 70 2.96 3.43 13.43
C VAL A 70 2.39 2.05 13.22
N VAL A 71 3.19 1.14 12.65
CA VAL A 71 2.84 -0.27 12.48
C VAL A 71 3.73 -1.11 13.37
N GLN A 72 3.14 -1.93 14.23
CA GLN A 72 3.83 -2.81 15.15
C GLN A 72 3.39 -4.26 14.94
N ALA A 73 4.27 -5.20 15.24
CA ALA A 73 3.89 -6.60 15.31
C ALA A 73 3.07 -6.88 16.57
N GLY A 74 2.28 -7.92 16.52
CA GLY A 74 1.51 -8.39 17.67
C GLY A 74 0.97 -9.79 17.48
N VAL A 75 0.26 -10.28 18.50
CA VAL A 75 -0.35 -11.60 18.52
C VAL A 75 -1.80 -11.49 18.89
N HIS A 76 -2.66 -12.14 18.12
CA HIS A 76 -4.05 -12.38 18.49
C HIS A 76 -4.08 -13.56 19.48
N LEU A 77 -4.24 -13.27 20.77
CA LEU A 77 -4.10 -14.22 21.88
C LEU A 77 -4.99 -15.47 21.75
N PRO A 78 -6.30 -15.34 21.37
CA PRO A 78 -7.17 -16.50 21.27
C PRO A 78 -6.74 -17.54 20.23
N THR A 79 -6.03 -17.13 19.16
CA THR A 79 -5.62 -18.02 18.06
C THR A 79 -4.11 -18.25 17.98
N GLY A 80 -3.32 -17.44 18.68
CA GLY A 80 -1.86 -17.41 18.55
C GLY A 80 -1.36 -16.86 17.21
N MET A 81 -2.25 -16.28 16.40
CA MET A 81 -1.90 -15.75 15.07
C MET A 81 -1.11 -14.45 15.22
N ARG A 82 0.03 -14.36 14.53
CA ARG A 82 0.78 -13.11 14.43
C ARG A 82 0.07 -12.15 13.47
N VAL A 83 0.00 -10.88 13.87
CA VAL A 83 -0.70 -9.82 13.15
C VAL A 83 0.16 -8.56 13.10
N ALA A 84 -0.17 -7.64 12.19
CA ALA A 84 0.35 -6.28 12.20
C ALA A 84 -0.75 -5.33 12.69
N ILE A 85 -0.38 -4.39 13.56
CA ILE A 85 -1.28 -3.41 14.15
C ILE A 85 -0.85 -2.02 13.70
N LYS A 86 -1.66 -1.40 12.84
CA LYS A 86 -1.47 -0.03 12.40
C LYS A 86 -2.23 0.90 13.34
N THR A 87 -1.50 1.75 14.04
CA THR A 87 -2.05 2.73 14.97
C THR A 87 -2.15 4.09 14.30
N VAL A 88 -3.36 4.63 14.23
CA VAL A 88 -3.68 5.89 13.55
C VAL A 88 -4.26 6.89 14.54
N LYS A 89 -3.72 8.12 14.55
CA LYS A 89 -4.29 9.22 15.30
C LYS A 89 -5.34 9.93 14.44
N VAL A 90 -6.57 10.02 14.95
CA VAL A 90 -7.74 10.57 14.22
C VAL A 90 -8.18 11.92 14.82
N ASP A 91 -7.22 12.77 15.12
CA ASP A 91 -7.39 14.05 15.84
C ASP A 91 -8.07 15.15 15.01
N ASN A 92 -8.19 14.98 13.70
CA ASN A 92 -8.87 15.96 12.84
C ASN A 92 -9.74 15.30 11.77
N LYS A 93 -10.56 16.09 11.08
CA LYS A 93 -11.51 15.61 10.06
C LYS A 93 -10.80 14.91 8.90
N GLU A 94 -9.69 15.44 8.43
CA GLU A 94 -8.94 14.90 7.29
C GLU A 94 -8.42 13.48 7.60
N LYS A 95 -7.80 13.28 8.78
CA LYS A 95 -7.32 11.97 9.20
C LYS A 95 -8.44 10.95 9.40
N ARG A 96 -9.62 11.38 9.89
CA ARG A 96 -10.80 10.50 9.99
C ARG A 96 -11.31 10.06 8.64
N GLU A 97 -11.38 10.97 7.67
CA GLU A 97 -11.79 10.65 6.30
C GLU A 97 -10.75 9.74 5.61
N GLN A 98 -9.47 9.98 5.83
CA GLN A 98 -8.40 9.12 5.34
C GLN A 98 -8.49 7.71 5.93
N MET A 99 -8.67 7.56 7.23
CA MET A 99 -8.87 6.26 7.91
C MET A 99 -10.11 5.54 7.35
N LEU A 100 -11.24 6.26 7.22
CA LEU A 100 -12.46 5.68 6.66
C LEU A 100 -12.24 5.14 5.24
N ALA A 101 -11.55 5.91 4.41
CA ALA A 101 -11.26 5.53 3.04
C ALA A 101 -10.34 4.28 3.00
N GLU A 102 -9.32 4.24 3.87
CA GLU A 102 -8.42 3.10 3.99
C GLU A 102 -9.17 1.84 4.44
N VAL A 103 -9.96 1.91 5.51
CA VAL A 103 -10.76 0.76 5.99
C VAL A 103 -11.75 0.28 4.94
N LYS A 104 -12.46 1.19 4.26
CA LYS A 104 -13.36 0.81 3.15
C LYS A 104 -12.63 0.06 2.04
N GLY A 105 -11.43 0.52 1.68
CA GLY A 105 -10.62 -0.15 0.69
C GLY A 105 -10.22 -1.55 1.09
N LEU A 106 -9.73 -1.69 2.30
CA LEU A 106 -9.34 -2.99 2.84
C LEU A 106 -10.52 -3.98 2.81
N ILE A 107 -11.73 -3.55 3.18
CA ILE A 107 -12.94 -4.38 3.11
C ILE A 107 -13.31 -4.73 1.66
N GLN A 108 -13.25 -3.76 0.76
CA GLN A 108 -13.57 -4.00 -0.66
C GLN A 108 -12.54 -4.90 -1.35
N ALA A 109 -11.34 -4.97 -0.83
CA ALA A 109 -10.24 -5.82 -1.31
C ALA A 109 -10.26 -7.23 -0.70
N GLU A 110 -11.18 -7.51 0.23
CA GLU A 110 -11.30 -8.80 0.91
C GLU A 110 -11.35 -9.98 -0.07
N GLY A 111 -10.68 -11.07 0.28
CA GLY A 111 -10.62 -12.30 -0.50
C GLY A 111 -9.58 -12.31 -1.63
N CYS A 112 -8.77 -11.25 -1.80
CA CYS A 112 -7.66 -11.25 -2.76
C CYS A 112 -6.35 -11.71 -2.10
N PRO A 113 -5.70 -12.80 -2.58
CA PRO A 113 -4.46 -13.26 -1.99
C PRO A 113 -3.25 -12.35 -2.25
N TYR A 114 -3.39 -11.35 -3.12
CA TYR A 114 -2.34 -10.39 -3.51
C TYR A 114 -2.51 -9.00 -2.87
N LEU A 115 -3.47 -8.88 -1.96
CA LEU A 115 -3.68 -7.68 -1.14
C LEU A 115 -3.55 -8.05 0.33
N VAL A 116 -2.98 -7.16 1.14
CA VAL A 116 -2.88 -7.38 2.58
C VAL A 116 -4.29 -7.53 3.16
N GLN A 117 -4.52 -8.61 3.89
CA GLN A 117 -5.84 -8.89 4.47
C GLN A 117 -6.07 -8.02 5.68
N TRP A 118 -7.28 -7.52 5.78
CA TRP A 118 -7.79 -6.83 6.94
C TRP A 118 -8.55 -7.81 7.84
N TYR A 119 -8.30 -7.74 9.14
CA TYR A 119 -8.97 -8.62 10.10
C TYR A 119 -10.00 -7.90 10.94
N ALA A 120 -9.61 -6.75 11.53
CA ALA A 120 -10.48 -5.98 12.41
C ALA A 120 -9.89 -4.61 12.72
N GLY A 121 -10.59 -3.84 13.55
CA GLY A 121 -10.06 -2.62 14.14
C GLY A 121 -10.87 -2.21 15.37
N PHE A 122 -10.27 -1.37 16.20
CA PHE A 122 -10.91 -0.87 17.42
C PHE A 122 -10.35 0.51 17.79
N VAL A 123 -11.06 1.21 18.68
CA VAL A 123 -10.58 2.44 19.32
C VAL A 123 -10.04 2.10 20.71
N ASP A 124 -8.86 2.58 21.00
CA ASP A 124 -8.35 2.57 22.38
C ASP A 124 -9.01 3.71 23.18
N ARG A 125 -9.71 3.37 24.24
CA ARG A 125 -10.44 4.32 25.10
C ARG A 125 -9.55 5.30 25.84
N GLU A 126 -8.32 4.87 26.19
CA GLU A 126 -7.42 5.68 26.98
C GLU A 126 -6.72 6.75 26.15
N THR A 127 -6.36 6.38 24.91
CA THR A 127 -5.56 7.23 24.04
C THR A 127 -6.37 7.89 22.91
N GLY A 128 -7.59 7.39 22.63
CA GLY A 128 -8.40 7.82 21.48
C GLY A 128 -7.81 7.42 20.12
N LEU A 129 -6.81 6.53 20.11
CA LEU A 129 -6.18 6.05 18.90
C LEU A 129 -7.02 4.95 18.24
N VAL A 130 -7.03 4.90 16.92
CA VAL A 130 -7.62 3.81 16.15
C VAL A 130 -6.55 2.78 15.81
N HIS A 131 -6.82 1.53 16.13
CA HIS A 131 -5.98 0.40 15.80
C HIS A 131 -6.62 -0.40 14.67
N VAL A 132 -5.90 -0.59 13.58
CA VAL A 132 -6.28 -1.40 12.43
C VAL A 132 -5.43 -2.66 12.44
N VAL A 133 -6.05 -3.84 12.53
CA VAL A 133 -5.37 -5.13 12.61
C VAL A 133 -5.39 -5.78 11.23
N VAL A 134 -4.22 -6.03 10.70
CA VAL A 134 -4.01 -6.59 9.36
C VAL A 134 -3.07 -7.80 9.38
N GLU A 135 -3.00 -8.48 8.28
CA GLU A 135 -2.07 -9.57 8.03
C GLU A 135 -0.61 -9.12 8.23
N LEU A 136 0.16 -9.92 8.95
CA LEU A 136 1.59 -9.68 9.13
C LEU A 136 2.37 -10.16 7.91
N MET A 137 3.11 -9.25 7.29
CA MET A 137 4.06 -9.52 6.22
C MET A 137 5.49 -9.46 6.80
N ASP A 138 5.99 -10.59 7.27
CA ASP A 138 7.15 -10.72 8.18
C ASP A 138 8.52 -10.53 7.51
N ARG A 139 8.57 -10.38 6.18
CA ARG A 139 9.80 -10.04 5.44
C ARG A 139 9.90 -8.55 5.10
N GLY A 140 8.91 -7.75 5.51
CA GLY A 140 8.87 -6.31 5.31
C GLY A 140 8.47 -5.91 3.90
N SER A 141 8.88 -4.73 3.48
CA SER A 141 8.56 -4.14 2.17
C SER A 141 9.62 -4.42 1.11
N LEU A 142 9.32 -4.12 -0.16
CA LEU A 142 10.34 -4.15 -1.21
C LEU A 142 11.45 -3.09 -1.00
N VAL A 143 11.23 -2.07 -0.17
CA VAL A 143 12.31 -1.17 0.29
C VAL A 143 13.29 -1.95 1.17
N ASP A 144 12.78 -2.78 2.09
CA ASP A 144 13.60 -3.59 2.98
C ASP A 144 14.37 -4.65 2.18
N LEU A 145 13.72 -5.28 1.19
CA LEU A 145 14.37 -6.20 0.26
C LEU A 145 15.53 -5.53 -0.47
N ARG A 146 15.34 -4.31 -1.00
CA ARG A 146 16.42 -3.56 -1.68
C ARG A 146 17.59 -3.22 -0.77
N ARG A 147 17.32 -2.87 0.50
CA ARG A 147 18.39 -2.62 1.49
C ARG A 147 19.25 -3.87 1.71
N ARG A 148 18.61 -5.06 1.81
CA ARG A 148 19.30 -6.34 1.96
C ARG A 148 20.15 -6.71 0.74
N LEU A 149 19.79 -6.21 -0.45
CA LEU A 149 20.52 -6.44 -1.70
C LEU A 149 21.66 -5.43 -1.94
N GLU A 150 21.84 -4.42 -1.08
CA GLU A 150 22.97 -3.46 -1.11
C GLU A 150 23.19 -2.80 -2.49
N GLY A 151 22.10 -2.52 -3.20
CA GLY A 151 22.14 -1.92 -4.54
C GLY A 151 22.28 -2.90 -5.69
N HIS A 152 22.32 -4.21 -5.43
CA HIS A 152 22.21 -5.23 -6.46
C HIS A 152 20.73 -5.40 -6.88
N GLY A 153 20.54 -5.81 -8.14
CA GLY A 153 19.21 -6.15 -8.62
C GLY A 153 18.72 -7.51 -8.13
N VAL A 154 17.40 -7.69 -8.11
CA VAL A 154 16.75 -8.98 -7.88
C VAL A 154 16.97 -9.87 -9.10
N PRO A 155 17.29 -11.17 -8.97
CA PRO A 155 17.38 -12.11 -10.09
C PRO A 155 16.09 -12.14 -10.93
N SER A 156 16.23 -12.28 -12.25
CA SER A 156 15.10 -12.14 -13.19
C SER A 156 13.96 -13.11 -12.95
N GLU A 157 14.25 -14.33 -12.52
CA GLU A 157 13.27 -15.37 -12.16
C GLU A 157 12.41 -14.95 -10.96
N HIS A 158 12.99 -14.28 -9.98
CA HIS A 158 12.28 -13.77 -8.81
C HIS A 158 11.53 -12.47 -9.12
N LEU A 159 12.06 -11.64 -10.04
CA LEU A 159 11.33 -10.47 -10.54
C LEU A 159 10.04 -10.86 -11.24
N ALA A 160 10.04 -11.94 -12.04
CA ALA A 160 8.85 -12.47 -12.68
C ALA A 160 7.77 -12.86 -11.65
N CYS A 161 8.19 -13.54 -10.57
CA CYS A 161 7.31 -13.92 -9.47
C CYS A 161 6.72 -12.69 -8.75
N ILE A 162 7.53 -11.67 -8.46
CA ILE A 162 7.10 -10.41 -7.84
C ILE A 162 6.12 -9.68 -8.75
N ALA A 163 6.48 -9.50 -10.04
CA ALA A 163 5.67 -8.80 -11.03
C ALA A 163 4.29 -9.46 -11.21
N ALA A 164 4.25 -10.80 -11.25
CA ALA A 164 3.01 -11.56 -11.38
C ALA A 164 2.04 -11.28 -10.22
N GLN A 165 2.54 -11.25 -9.00
CA GLN A 165 1.72 -11.02 -7.83
C GLN A 165 1.23 -9.57 -7.76
N ILE A 166 2.08 -8.58 -8.11
CA ILE A 166 1.68 -7.18 -8.23
C ILE A 166 0.58 -7.01 -9.29
N VAL A 167 0.78 -7.56 -10.50
CA VAL A 167 -0.21 -7.46 -11.59
C VAL A 167 -1.55 -8.09 -11.20
N ARG A 168 -1.54 -9.26 -10.55
CA ARG A 168 -2.77 -9.91 -10.08
C ARG A 168 -3.49 -9.09 -9.01
N GLY A 169 -2.75 -8.43 -8.12
CA GLY A 169 -3.32 -7.49 -7.16
C GLY A 169 -3.96 -6.27 -7.82
N LEU A 170 -3.26 -5.64 -8.77
CA LEU A 170 -3.78 -4.50 -9.54
C LEU A 170 -4.99 -4.89 -10.40
N HIS A 171 -4.96 -6.07 -11.03
CA HIS A 171 -6.11 -6.59 -11.77
C HIS A 171 -7.34 -6.78 -10.86
N HIS A 172 -7.15 -7.33 -9.65
CA HIS A 172 -8.24 -7.47 -8.69
C HIS A 172 -8.86 -6.10 -8.32
N LEU A 173 -8.03 -5.09 -8.05
CA LEU A 173 -8.51 -3.73 -7.80
C LEU A 173 -9.26 -3.18 -9.03
N GLN A 174 -8.70 -3.34 -10.23
CA GLN A 174 -9.33 -2.89 -11.47
C GLN A 174 -10.71 -3.50 -11.70
N THR A 175 -10.89 -4.82 -11.46
CA THR A 175 -12.19 -5.49 -11.59
C THR A 175 -13.25 -4.96 -10.63
N ARG A 176 -12.81 -4.43 -9.48
CA ARG A 176 -13.66 -3.78 -8.48
C ARG A 176 -13.78 -2.27 -8.66
N LYS A 177 -13.21 -1.72 -9.74
CA LYS A 177 -13.15 -0.28 -10.04
C LYS A 177 -12.45 0.53 -8.94
N LEU A 178 -11.45 -0.08 -8.29
CA LEU A 178 -10.60 0.54 -7.28
C LEU A 178 -9.24 0.86 -7.86
N LEU A 179 -8.70 2.02 -7.50
CA LEU A 179 -7.36 2.47 -7.84
C LEU A 179 -6.46 2.35 -6.61
N HIS A 180 -5.21 1.89 -6.81
CA HIS A 180 -4.24 1.85 -5.71
C HIS A 180 -3.72 3.25 -5.36
N ARG A 181 -3.34 4.03 -6.37
CA ARG A 181 -2.88 5.43 -6.31
C ARG A 181 -1.53 5.68 -5.63
N ASP A 182 -0.95 4.68 -4.96
CA ASP A 182 0.34 4.83 -4.26
C ASP A 182 1.20 3.55 -4.39
N VAL A 183 1.29 3.01 -5.63
CA VAL A 183 2.15 1.85 -5.91
C VAL A 183 3.61 2.28 -5.85
N LYS A 184 4.33 1.74 -4.86
CA LYS A 184 5.77 2.00 -4.62
C LYS A 184 6.35 0.87 -3.77
N PRO A 185 7.69 0.70 -3.73
CA PRO A 185 8.32 -0.39 -2.95
C PRO A 185 7.93 -0.43 -1.47
N ALA A 186 7.64 0.72 -0.85
CA ALA A 186 7.22 0.78 0.55
C ALA A 186 5.83 0.18 0.80
N ASN A 187 4.96 0.19 -0.22
CA ASN A 187 3.57 -0.30 -0.16
C ASN A 187 3.40 -1.68 -0.81
N ILE A 188 4.50 -2.39 -1.04
CA ILE A 188 4.50 -3.77 -1.53
C ILE A 188 5.26 -4.60 -0.52
N LEU A 189 4.54 -5.47 0.17
CA LEU A 189 5.05 -6.24 1.29
C LEU A 189 5.31 -7.69 0.88
N VAL A 190 6.21 -8.34 1.59
CA VAL A 190 6.65 -9.71 1.33
C VAL A 190 6.61 -10.51 2.64
N ASN A 191 6.24 -11.77 2.58
CA ASN A 191 6.32 -12.68 3.71
C ASN A 191 7.29 -13.86 3.46
N HIS A 192 7.54 -14.66 4.50
CA HIS A 192 8.46 -15.80 4.47
C HIS A 192 8.05 -16.91 3.48
N THR A 193 6.79 -16.96 3.06
CA THR A 193 6.31 -17.94 2.07
C THR A 193 6.45 -17.47 0.63
N GLY A 194 7.06 -16.29 0.40
CA GLY A 194 7.23 -15.70 -0.94
C GLY A 194 5.98 -15.00 -1.49
N GLN A 195 4.96 -14.79 -0.66
CA GLN A 195 3.81 -13.99 -1.06
C GLN A 195 4.20 -12.52 -1.11
N VAL A 196 3.79 -11.85 -2.18
CA VAL A 196 3.93 -10.41 -2.39
C VAL A 196 2.55 -9.78 -2.42
N LYS A 197 2.30 -8.79 -1.56
CA LYS A 197 0.98 -8.17 -1.40
C LYS A 197 1.07 -6.66 -1.42
N LEU A 198 0.08 -6.05 -2.07
CA LEU A 198 -0.11 -4.60 -2.04
C LEU A 198 -0.80 -4.20 -0.74
N THR A 199 -0.38 -3.08 -0.16
CA THR A 199 -0.97 -2.45 1.04
C THR A 199 -1.16 -0.96 0.82
N ASP A 200 -1.88 -0.29 1.73
CA ASP A 200 -2.10 1.17 1.68
C ASP A 200 -2.67 1.65 0.33
N PHE A 201 -3.56 0.84 -0.28
CA PHE A 201 -4.25 1.27 -1.49
C PHE A 201 -5.19 2.41 -1.13
N GLY A 202 -4.81 3.57 -1.66
CA GLY A 202 -5.42 4.83 -1.29
C GLY A 202 -6.74 5.05 -1.98
N ILE A 203 -7.82 4.71 -1.31
CA ILE A 203 -9.13 5.24 -1.64
C ILE A 203 -9.20 6.74 -1.31
N SER A 204 -8.18 7.27 -0.71
CA SER A 204 -8.12 8.65 -0.31
C SER A 204 -7.35 9.48 -1.30
N LYS A 205 -8.04 10.38 -1.79
CA LYS A 205 -7.84 11.79 -2.11
C LYS A 205 -8.50 12.12 -3.42
N ASP A 206 -9.52 12.94 -3.32
CA ASP A 206 -9.75 13.99 -4.30
C ASP A 206 -8.42 14.75 -4.44
N LEU A 207 -7.61 14.32 -5.40
CA LEU A 207 -6.27 14.84 -5.67
C LEU A 207 -6.30 16.10 -6.53
N ASP A 208 -7.42 16.83 -6.52
CA ASP A 208 -7.48 18.18 -7.13
C ASP A 208 -6.52 19.17 -6.49
N SER A 209 -5.99 18.84 -5.30
CA SER A 209 -5.00 19.68 -4.61
C SER A 209 -3.53 19.24 -4.74
N THR A 210 -3.25 18.10 -5.42
CA THR A 210 -1.92 17.43 -5.29
C THR A 210 -0.86 18.01 -6.21
N VAL A 211 -1.19 18.69 -7.30
CA VAL A 211 -0.18 19.32 -8.16
C VAL A 211 0.57 20.42 -7.36
N GLY A 212 -0.13 21.17 -6.52
CA GLY A 212 0.49 22.18 -5.65
C GLY A 212 1.31 21.59 -4.50
N VAL A 213 0.92 20.40 -3.97
CA VAL A 213 1.62 19.73 -2.86
C VAL A 213 2.77 18.85 -3.38
N ALA A 214 2.66 18.28 -4.59
CA ALA A 214 3.74 17.51 -5.20
C ALA A 214 5.00 18.35 -5.47
N MET A 215 4.85 19.65 -5.68
CA MET A 215 6.00 20.56 -5.82
C MET A 215 6.83 20.71 -4.53
N THR A 216 6.27 20.37 -3.38
CA THR A 216 6.96 20.49 -2.07
C THR A 216 7.53 19.18 -1.53
N PHE A 217 7.12 18.00 -2.07
CA PHE A 217 7.56 16.68 -1.59
C PHE A 217 7.98 15.77 -2.75
N VAL A 218 9.24 15.84 -3.14
CA VAL A 218 9.84 14.98 -4.18
C VAL A 218 9.65 13.49 -3.90
N GLY A 219 9.71 13.04 -2.64
CA GLY A 219 9.57 11.63 -2.26
C GLY A 219 8.20 10.99 -2.58
N THR A 220 7.11 11.77 -2.60
CA THR A 220 5.75 11.28 -2.91
C THR A 220 5.52 11.21 -4.43
N ALA A 221 6.24 12.02 -5.22
CA ALA A 221 6.09 12.09 -6.67
C ALA A 221 6.94 11.05 -7.43
N THR A 222 7.83 10.34 -6.75
CA THR A 222 8.86 9.49 -7.40
C THR A 222 8.27 8.44 -8.34
N TYR A 223 7.17 7.76 -7.98
CA TYR A 223 6.54 6.72 -8.79
C TYR A 223 5.34 7.23 -9.60
N MET A 224 5.17 8.53 -9.70
CA MET A 224 4.08 9.18 -10.43
C MET A 224 4.15 8.89 -11.93
N SER A 225 2.99 8.70 -12.54
CA SER A 225 2.87 8.54 -13.99
C SER A 225 2.95 9.90 -14.74
N PRO A 226 3.31 9.90 -16.05
CA PRO A 226 3.40 11.13 -16.85
C PRO A 226 2.10 11.93 -16.87
N GLU A 227 0.95 11.26 -17.02
CA GLU A 227 -0.37 11.91 -17.03
C GLU A 227 -0.66 12.61 -15.70
N ARG A 228 -0.21 12.04 -14.59
CA ARG A 228 -0.34 12.67 -13.26
C ARG A 228 0.56 13.89 -13.12
N ALA A 229 1.78 13.82 -13.61
CA ALA A 229 2.69 14.97 -13.66
C ALA A 229 2.12 16.12 -14.49
N LEU A 230 1.32 15.80 -15.52
CA LEU A 230 0.60 16.76 -16.37
C LEU A 230 -0.74 17.25 -15.77
N GLY A 231 -1.10 16.82 -14.55
CA GLY A 231 -2.37 17.21 -13.89
C GLY A 231 -3.61 16.55 -14.48
N LYS A 232 -3.47 15.47 -15.22
CA LYS A 232 -4.59 14.68 -15.74
C LYS A 232 -5.16 13.73 -14.68
N ASP A 233 -6.31 13.15 -14.98
CA ASP A 233 -6.96 12.17 -14.10
C ASP A 233 -6.09 10.94 -13.87
N TYR A 234 -6.22 10.35 -12.69
CA TYR A 234 -5.58 9.08 -12.34
C TYR A 234 -6.41 7.92 -12.86
N THR A 235 -5.77 6.96 -13.53
CA THR A 235 -6.43 5.77 -14.05
C THR A 235 -5.73 4.48 -13.64
N PHE A 236 -6.27 3.32 -14.00
CA PHE A 236 -5.62 2.02 -13.79
C PHE A 236 -4.28 1.91 -14.52
N HIS A 237 -4.09 2.64 -15.64
CA HIS A 237 -2.82 2.68 -16.35
C HIS A 237 -1.74 3.44 -15.56
N SER A 238 -2.15 4.36 -14.68
CA SER A 238 -1.21 5.06 -13.79
C SER A 238 -0.61 4.11 -12.75
N ASP A 239 -1.41 3.19 -12.17
CA ASP A 239 -0.91 2.13 -11.28
C ASP A 239 0.07 1.19 -12.01
N VAL A 240 -0.21 0.86 -13.27
CA VAL A 240 0.67 0.01 -14.10
C VAL A 240 2.01 0.71 -14.37
N TRP A 241 2.01 2.01 -14.67
CA TRP A 241 3.26 2.78 -14.78
C TRP A 241 4.09 2.69 -13.50
N SER A 242 3.46 2.95 -12.36
CA SER A 242 4.13 2.88 -11.05
C SER A 242 4.70 1.48 -10.77
N ALA A 243 3.95 0.42 -11.09
CA ALA A 243 4.44 -0.97 -11.00
C ALA A 243 5.63 -1.23 -11.93
N GLY A 244 5.61 -0.69 -13.15
CA GLY A 244 6.73 -0.76 -14.10
C GLY A 244 8.00 -0.13 -13.55
N LEU A 245 7.89 1.05 -12.90
CA LEU A 245 9.01 1.69 -12.22
C LEU A 245 9.56 0.85 -11.06
N VAL A 246 8.69 0.22 -10.27
CA VAL A 246 9.10 -0.70 -9.19
C VAL A 246 9.89 -1.88 -9.77
N ILE A 247 9.41 -2.53 -10.81
CA ILE A 247 10.11 -3.68 -11.43
C ILE A 247 11.42 -3.24 -12.07
N TYR A 248 11.47 -2.09 -12.75
CA TYR A 248 12.72 -1.53 -13.28
C TYR A 248 13.75 -1.31 -12.17
N GLU A 249 13.34 -0.70 -11.08
CA GLU A 249 14.20 -0.39 -9.93
C GLU A 249 14.71 -1.66 -9.23
N LEU A 250 13.88 -2.67 -9.07
CA LEU A 250 14.28 -3.97 -8.54
C LEU A 250 15.24 -4.71 -9.48
N ALA A 251 15.03 -4.62 -10.79
CA ALA A 251 15.91 -5.25 -11.78
C ALA A 251 17.31 -4.64 -11.78
N THR A 252 17.38 -3.32 -11.76
CA THR A 252 18.65 -2.60 -11.93
C THR A 252 19.34 -2.24 -10.61
N GLY A 253 18.64 -2.36 -9.46
CA GLY A 253 19.06 -1.85 -8.16
C GLY A 253 18.96 -0.32 -8.05
N ARG A 254 18.48 0.38 -9.08
CA ARG A 254 18.47 1.85 -9.15
C ARG A 254 17.16 2.39 -9.73
N TYR A 255 16.67 3.45 -9.13
CA TYR A 255 15.56 4.20 -9.69
C TYR A 255 15.99 4.93 -10.99
N PRO A 256 15.16 4.95 -12.06
CA PRO A 256 15.62 5.39 -13.39
C PRO A 256 15.80 6.91 -13.55
N PHE A 257 15.19 7.72 -12.68
CA PHE A 257 15.18 9.17 -12.82
C PHE A 257 15.91 9.89 -11.68
N PRO A 258 16.40 11.13 -11.88
CA PRO A 258 16.89 11.96 -10.77
C PRO A 258 15.73 12.33 -9.83
N THR A 259 16.00 12.32 -8.53
CA THR A 259 15.00 12.57 -7.48
C THR A 259 15.27 13.85 -6.69
N SER A 260 16.26 14.64 -7.08
CA SER A 260 16.68 15.81 -6.32
C SER A 260 15.77 17.01 -6.53
N VAL A 261 15.22 17.20 -7.72
CA VAL A 261 14.40 18.36 -8.09
C VAL A 261 13.17 17.90 -8.88
N PHE A 262 12.00 18.39 -8.47
CA PHE A 262 10.73 18.03 -9.14
C PHE A 262 10.69 18.38 -10.63
N LEU A 263 11.29 19.52 -11.02
CA LEU A 263 11.32 19.92 -12.43
C LEU A 263 12.12 18.94 -13.32
N GLU A 264 13.23 18.42 -12.81
CA GLU A 264 14.02 17.40 -13.50
C GLU A 264 13.24 16.09 -13.63
N LEU A 265 12.55 15.67 -12.57
CA LEU A 265 11.67 14.50 -12.60
C LEU A 265 10.53 14.70 -13.61
N TYR A 266 9.89 15.88 -13.62
CA TYR A 266 8.85 16.21 -14.59
C TYR A 266 9.36 16.12 -16.04
N GLU A 267 10.54 16.67 -16.32
CA GLU A 267 11.16 16.58 -17.65
C GLU A 267 11.42 15.13 -18.06
N CYS A 268 11.95 14.30 -17.14
CA CYS A 268 12.16 12.88 -17.38
C CYS A 268 10.84 12.13 -17.63
N LEU A 269 9.80 12.41 -16.87
CA LEU A 269 8.50 11.78 -17.04
C LEU A 269 7.81 12.16 -18.35
N CYS A 270 7.88 13.44 -18.75
CA CYS A 270 7.05 13.98 -19.81
C CYS A 270 7.76 14.12 -21.15
N VAL A 271 9.10 14.29 -21.16
CA VAL A 271 9.85 14.68 -22.37
C VAL A 271 10.94 13.67 -22.74
N GLN A 272 11.75 13.25 -21.79
CA GLN A 272 12.91 12.37 -22.01
C GLN A 272 12.46 10.97 -22.48
N PRO A 273 13.33 10.18 -23.16
CA PRO A 273 13.01 8.80 -23.52
C PRO A 273 12.53 7.99 -22.30
N GLU A 274 11.57 7.08 -22.55
CA GLU A 274 11.05 6.20 -21.50
C GLU A 274 12.15 5.25 -21.03
N PRO A 275 12.19 4.91 -19.71
CA PRO A 275 13.16 3.94 -19.20
C PRO A 275 12.99 2.58 -19.87
N ARG A 276 14.12 1.97 -20.27
CA ARG A 276 14.16 0.63 -20.85
C ARG A 276 15.24 -0.19 -20.16
N LEU A 277 14.98 -1.47 -19.96
CA LEU A 277 16.01 -2.41 -19.51
C LEU A 277 16.97 -2.72 -20.65
N ASP A 278 18.22 -2.99 -20.30
CA ASP A 278 19.26 -3.38 -21.26
C ASP A 278 19.04 -4.82 -21.71
N GLU A 279 18.69 -5.01 -22.99
CA GLU A 279 18.44 -6.32 -23.60
C GLU A 279 19.68 -7.24 -23.61
N GLY A 280 20.87 -6.69 -23.45
CA GLY A 280 22.09 -7.47 -23.26
C GLY A 280 22.28 -8.03 -21.85
N ARG A 281 21.50 -7.55 -20.88
CA ARG A 281 21.62 -7.94 -19.46
C ARG A 281 20.39 -8.64 -18.89
N PHE A 282 19.22 -8.42 -19.48
CA PHE A 282 17.95 -8.93 -18.95
C PHE A 282 17.23 -9.78 -20.01
N PRO A 283 16.44 -10.78 -19.57
CA PRO A 283 15.65 -11.60 -20.49
C PRO A 283 14.67 -10.74 -21.32
N PRO A 284 14.44 -11.12 -22.59
CA PRO A 284 13.55 -10.37 -23.49
C PRO A 284 12.15 -10.16 -22.91
N GLU A 285 11.60 -11.15 -22.22
CA GLU A 285 10.27 -11.08 -21.63
C GLU A 285 10.20 -10.04 -20.50
N LEU A 286 11.28 -9.86 -19.72
CA LEU A 286 11.35 -8.83 -18.68
C LEU A 286 11.52 -7.45 -19.31
N CYS A 287 12.34 -7.32 -20.36
CA CYS A 287 12.50 -6.07 -21.11
C CYS A 287 11.17 -5.62 -21.72
N ASP A 288 10.45 -6.53 -22.37
CA ASP A 288 9.15 -6.26 -22.98
C ASP A 288 8.09 -5.89 -21.94
N PHE A 289 8.00 -6.64 -20.82
CA PHE A 289 7.08 -6.32 -19.73
C PHE A 289 7.29 -4.90 -19.19
N VAL A 290 8.54 -4.53 -18.89
CA VAL A 290 8.86 -3.18 -18.40
C VAL A 290 8.54 -2.13 -19.46
N ALA A 291 8.82 -2.41 -20.76
CA ALA A 291 8.50 -1.51 -21.84
C ALA A 291 6.99 -1.27 -21.99
N GLN A 292 6.17 -2.31 -21.87
CA GLN A 292 4.71 -2.19 -21.91
C GLN A 292 4.14 -1.40 -20.73
N CYS A 293 4.71 -1.58 -19.52
CA CYS A 293 4.34 -0.80 -18.34
C CYS A 293 4.77 0.67 -18.46
N LEU A 294 6.00 0.92 -18.93
CA LEU A 294 6.59 2.26 -19.03
C LEU A 294 6.40 2.89 -20.43
N THR A 295 5.21 2.77 -20.97
CA THR A 295 4.78 3.47 -22.18
C THR A 295 4.11 4.78 -21.78
N ARG A 296 4.66 5.93 -22.25
CA ARG A 296 4.19 7.27 -21.85
C ARG A 296 2.77 7.53 -22.33
N ASP A 297 2.48 7.16 -23.57
CA ASP A 297 1.12 7.25 -24.11
C ASP A 297 0.21 6.29 -23.35
N GLU A 298 -0.65 6.84 -22.47
CA GLU A 298 -1.56 6.09 -21.65
C GLU A 298 -2.47 5.16 -22.46
N SER A 299 -2.92 5.59 -23.63
CA SER A 299 -3.81 4.80 -24.50
C SER A 299 -3.14 3.57 -25.11
N ARG A 300 -1.81 3.55 -25.16
CA ARG A 300 -0.98 2.44 -25.65
C ARG A 300 -0.34 1.64 -24.52
N ARG A 301 -0.34 2.17 -23.31
CA ARG A 301 0.18 1.47 -22.12
C ARG A 301 -0.68 0.25 -21.83
N ALA A 302 -0.06 -0.86 -21.48
CA ALA A 302 -0.76 -2.04 -21.01
C ALA A 302 -1.61 -1.71 -19.76
N ASN A 303 -2.69 -2.45 -19.55
CA ASN A 303 -3.43 -2.46 -18.30
C ASN A 303 -3.18 -3.77 -17.55
N ALA A 304 -3.60 -3.84 -16.27
CA ALA A 304 -3.35 -5.03 -15.46
C ALA A 304 -3.99 -6.31 -16.04
N THR A 305 -5.13 -6.18 -16.73
CA THR A 305 -5.80 -7.32 -17.37
C THR A 305 -4.99 -7.88 -18.53
N SER A 306 -4.49 -7.01 -19.43
CA SER A 306 -3.67 -7.45 -20.56
C SER A 306 -2.32 -8.04 -20.13
N LEU A 307 -1.77 -7.56 -19.03
CA LEU A 307 -0.51 -8.07 -18.49
C LEU A 307 -0.63 -9.48 -17.86
N LEU A 308 -1.82 -9.94 -17.49
CA LEU A 308 -1.98 -11.31 -17.00
C LEU A 308 -1.56 -12.37 -18.02
N ASP A 309 -1.77 -12.10 -19.31
CA ASP A 309 -1.43 -13.00 -20.41
C ASP A 309 0.02 -12.81 -20.92
N HIS A 310 0.77 -11.85 -20.34
CA HIS A 310 2.14 -11.58 -20.74
C HIS A 310 3.06 -12.77 -20.41
N ALA A 311 4.02 -13.09 -21.31
CA ALA A 311 4.92 -14.24 -21.17
C ALA A 311 5.69 -14.29 -19.85
N LEU A 312 6.08 -13.12 -19.30
CA LEU A 312 6.73 -13.02 -17.98
C LEU A 312 5.82 -13.49 -16.85
N ILE A 313 4.51 -13.32 -16.97
CA ILE A 313 3.52 -13.47 -15.88
C ILE A 313 2.80 -14.83 -15.93
N SER A 314 2.44 -15.29 -17.14
CA SER A 314 1.53 -16.44 -17.35
C SER A 314 2.04 -17.75 -16.75
N GLY A 315 3.35 -17.94 -16.65
CA GLY A 315 3.99 -19.13 -16.07
C GLY A 315 4.24 -19.06 -14.56
N GLN A 316 3.87 -17.97 -13.89
CA GLN A 316 4.18 -17.78 -12.47
C GLN A 316 3.11 -18.37 -11.56
N GLY A 317 3.51 -19.28 -10.68
CA GLY A 317 2.64 -20.00 -9.74
C GLY A 317 3.33 -20.37 -8.43
N GLU A 318 2.82 -21.41 -7.76
CA GLU A 318 3.30 -21.85 -6.45
C GLU A 318 4.77 -22.27 -6.45
N VAL A 319 5.23 -22.93 -7.52
CA VAL A 319 6.63 -23.39 -7.64
C VAL A 319 7.59 -22.20 -7.65
N GLN A 320 7.29 -21.16 -8.42
CA GLN A 320 8.10 -19.95 -8.51
C GLN A 320 8.06 -19.16 -7.21
N MET A 321 6.89 -19.15 -6.54
CA MET A 321 6.74 -18.52 -5.23
C MET A 321 7.56 -19.25 -4.15
N ALA A 322 7.60 -20.58 -4.16
CA ALA A 322 8.44 -21.37 -3.25
C ALA A 322 9.93 -21.10 -3.48
N ALA A 323 10.38 -21.08 -4.74
CA ALA A 323 11.77 -20.74 -5.08
C ALA A 323 12.14 -19.30 -4.66
N PHE A 324 11.20 -18.36 -4.80
CA PHE A 324 11.38 -17.00 -4.31
C PHE A 324 11.49 -16.95 -2.78
N ALA A 325 10.67 -17.75 -2.05
CA ALA A 325 10.75 -17.85 -0.60
C ALA A 325 12.10 -18.41 -0.12
N GLU A 326 12.63 -19.43 -0.78
CA GLU A 326 13.94 -20.01 -0.49
C GLU A 326 15.07 -18.97 -0.71
N TRP A 327 15.01 -18.27 -1.82
CA TRP A 327 15.97 -17.19 -2.10
C TRP A 327 15.89 -16.06 -1.05
N LEU A 328 14.67 -15.62 -0.67
CA LEU A 328 14.50 -14.63 0.40
C LEU A 328 15.08 -15.07 1.73
N ALA A 329 14.98 -16.36 2.07
CA ALA A 329 15.53 -16.92 3.27
C ALA A 329 17.08 -16.96 3.26
N SER A 330 17.70 -17.01 2.07
CA SER A 330 19.16 -16.97 1.91
C SER A 330 19.76 -15.57 2.03
N LEU A 331 18.96 -14.52 1.98
CA LEU A 331 19.45 -13.14 2.14
C LEU A 331 19.75 -12.83 3.61
N PRO A 332 20.69 -11.90 3.89
CA PRO A 332 20.95 -11.44 5.25
C PRO A 332 19.67 -11.03 5.98
N GLU A 333 19.62 -11.28 7.29
CA GLU A 333 18.51 -10.81 8.12
C GLU A 333 18.46 -9.27 8.15
N ARG A 334 17.31 -8.75 8.59
CA ARG A 334 16.99 -7.33 8.62
C ARG A 334 17.88 -6.53 9.59
#